data_1ae7fef31ec6cad87b708f25c96ede1b
#
_entry.id   1ae7fef31ec6cad87b708f25c96ede1b
#
_cell.length_a   1.000
_cell.length_b   1.000
_cell.length_c   1.000
_cell.angle_alpha   90.00
_cell.angle_beta   90.00
_cell.angle_gamma   90.00
#
_symmetry.space_group_name_H-M   'P 1'
#
loop_
_entity.id
_entity.type
_entity.pdbx_description
1 polymer ?
#
loop_
_entity_poly.entity_id
_entity_poly.type
_entity_poly.pdbx_seq_one_letter_code
_entity_poly.pdbx_strand_id
1 'polypeptide(L)'
;MALASAHPRSSVPPGAWAMLGRTDLEASTCWDFPTQSDGHPRAGDASFNGVTPARCVGNLVRRYSRPGQLVIDPMSGSGTIGDVARALGRRAISFDLVPRRRELIRADARAWPIPNGIAALAVIDSPYSDNIAYGNDPRCLGRISCRDPRFYEEMRRVAIEAQRVLFPGGILAWIIADEYRGGVYTPAGFRLMDVLSETFEPIDTIVLVRHHDRSASPMWEHRARRFNFYLRGFKFLFILRKPVGELGG
;
A
#
# COMPACT_ATOMS: atom_id res chain seq x y z
N MET A 1 -19.03 40.42 5.54
CA MET A 1 -19.43 39.39 4.55
C MET A 1 -18.46 38.25 4.65
N ALA A 2 -18.86 37.19 5.32
CA ALA A 2 -18.02 36.00 5.52
C ALA A 2 -18.29 35.03 4.37
N LEU A 3 -17.29 34.70 3.58
CA LEU A 3 -17.35 33.66 2.55
C LEU A 3 -17.32 32.29 3.26
N ALA A 4 -18.49 31.67 3.37
CA ALA A 4 -18.60 30.28 3.77
C ALA A 4 -18.07 29.41 2.61
N SER A 5 -16.87 28.83 2.76
CA SER A 5 -16.36 27.80 1.86
C SER A 5 -17.17 26.53 2.08
N ALA A 6 -18.09 26.23 1.18
CA ALA A 6 -18.76 24.95 1.13
C ALA A 6 -17.75 23.90 0.66
N HIS A 7 -17.24 23.08 1.58
CA HIS A 7 -16.54 21.85 1.19
C HIS A 7 -17.54 20.93 0.47
N PRO A 8 -17.20 20.37 -0.69
CA PRO A 8 -18.05 19.39 -1.35
C PRO A 8 -18.22 18.20 -0.40
N ARG A 9 -19.45 17.92 0.01
CA ARG A 9 -19.79 16.74 0.80
C ARG A 9 -19.42 15.53 -0.05
N SER A 10 -18.42 14.74 0.43
CA SER A 10 -18.04 13.48 -0.21
C SER A 10 -19.30 12.62 -0.35
N SER A 11 -19.65 12.26 -1.57
CA SER A 11 -20.75 11.35 -1.86
C SER A 11 -20.34 9.90 -1.56
N VAL A 12 -20.05 9.63 -0.28
CA VAL A 12 -19.89 8.26 0.20
C VAL A 12 -21.30 7.67 0.28
N PRO A 13 -21.60 6.53 -0.37
CA PRO A 13 -22.94 5.94 -0.33
C PRO A 13 -23.39 5.70 1.11
N PRO A 14 -24.67 5.94 1.45
CA PRO A 14 -25.18 5.88 2.83
C PRO A 14 -24.91 4.56 3.59
N GLY A 15 -24.60 3.46 2.92
CA GLY A 15 -24.25 2.19 3.56
C GLY A 15 -22.79 2.00 3.91
N ALA A 16 -21.87 2.86 3.45
CA ALA A 16 -20.44 2.72 3.75
C ALA A 16 -20.10 3.06 5.22
N TRP A 17 -20.92 3.90 5.86
CA TRP A 17 -20.73 4.34 7.24
C TRP A 17 -21.33 3.38 8.28
N ALA A 18 -22.28 2.53 7.89
CA ALA A 18 -22.91 1.56 8.81
C ALA A 18 -21.93 0.49 9.33
N MET A 19 -20.75 0.35 8.71
CA MET A 19 -19.68 -0.55 9.18
C MET A 19 -18.66 0.15 10.10
N LEU A 20 -18.75 1.47 10.27
CA LEU A 20 -17.82 2.26 11.08
C LEU A 20 -18.11 2.21 12.59
N GLY A 21 -19.14 1.50 13.01
CA GLY A 21 -19.41 1.26 14.44
C GLY A 21 -18.52 0.18 15.07
N ARG A 22 -17.49 -0.29 14.36
CA ARG A 22 -16.58 -1.31 14.89
C ARG A 22 -15.45 -0.66 15.66
N THR A 23 -15.34 -1.00 16.91
CA THR A 23 -14.30 -0.53 17.85
C THR A 23 -12.89 -1.05 17.53
N ASP A 24 -12.78 -1.99 16.57
CA ASP A 24 -11.53 -2.61 16.17
C ASP A 24 -10.82 -1.92 14.97
N LEU A 25 -11.39 -0.85 14.43
CA LEU A 25 -10.75 -0.04 13.38
C LEU A 25 -9.89 1.08 13.99
N GLU A 26 -8.70 1.24 13.45
CA GLU A 26 -7.82 2.34 13.86
C GLU A 26 -8.46 3.70 13.54
N ALA A 27 -8.55 4.58 14.52
CA ALA A 27 -9.20 5.87 14.39
C ALA A 27 -8.22 7.02 14.06
N SER A 28 -6.92 6.80 14.26
CA SER A 28 -5.87 7.80 14.01
C SER A 28 -5.09 7.51 12.75
N THR A 29 -4.24 8.44 12.32
CA THR A 29 -3.30 8.27 11.19
C THR A 29 -1.94 7.72 11.62
N CYS A 30 -1.79 7.28 12.86
CA CYS A 30 -0.59 6.59 13.35
C CYS A 30 -0.98 5.17 13.75
N TRP A 31 -0.57 4.20 12.93
CA TRP A 31 -0.89 2.78 13.12
C TRP A 31 0.33 2.01 13.63
N ASP A 32 0.11 1.27 14.70
CA ASP A 32 1.13 0.46 15.37
C ASP A 32 0.67 -0.99 15.48
N PHE A 33 1.28 -1.88 14.67
CA PHE A 33 0.97 -3.31 14.62
C PHE A 33 2.23 -4.14 14.85
N PRO A 34 2.57 -4.44 16.12
CA PRO A 34 3.82 -5.14 16.44
C PRO A 34 3.85 -6.61 16.03
N THR A 35 2.68 -7.22 15.75
CA THR A 35 2.57 -8.62 15.35
C THR A 35 2.20 -8.77 13.89
N GLN A 36 2.79 -9.78 13.22
CA GLN A 36 2.57 -10.03 11.79
C GLN A 36 1.16 -10.57 11.50
N SER A 37 0.75 -11.61 12.22
CA SER A 37 -0.48 -12.35 11.92
C SER A 37 -1.68 -11.86 12.73
N ASP A 38 -1.44 -11.24 13.87
CA ASP A 38 -2.47 -10.72 14.80
C ASP A 38 -3.62 -11.72 15.03
N GLY A 39 -3.24 -13.00 15.26
CA GLY A 39 -4.19 -14.08 15.46
C GLY A 39 -4.83 -14.63 14.17
N HIS A 40 -4.44 -14.15 12.98
CA HIS A 40 -4.95 -14.67 11.71
C HIS A 40 -4.09 -15.86 11.23
N PRO A 41 -4.61 -17.11 11.23
CA PRO A 41 -3.80 -18.32 11.06
C PRO A 41 -3.19 -18.50 9.65
N ARG A 42 -3.54 -17.66 8.68
CA ARG A 42 -3.10 -17.75 7.28
C ARG A 42 -2.78 -16.40 6.64
N ALA A 43 -2.30 -15.45 7.39
CA ALA A 43 -1.98 -14.13 6.85
C ALA A 43 -0.56 -14.08 6.28
N GLY A 44 -0.38 -14.59 5.10
CA GLY A 44 0.90 -14.61 4.38
C GLY A 44 1.91 -15.63 4.96
N ASP A 45 3.15 -15.50 4.51
CA ASP A 45 4.31 -16.28 4.98
C ASP A 45 5.22 -15.36 5.80
N ALA A 46 5.30 -15.62 7.11
CA ALA A 46 6.12 -14.85 8.04
C ALA A 46 7.64 -14.95 7.77
N SER A 47 8.10 -15.94 7.00
CA SER A 47 9.50 -16.06 6.57
C SER A 47 9.86 -15.08 5.44
N PHE A 48 8.85 -14.47 4.81
CA PHE A 48 9.08 -13.49 3.75
C PHE A 48 9.52 -12.14 4.34
N ASN A 49 10.55 -11.53 3.77
CA ASN A 49 11.02 -10.22 4.22
C ASN A 49 10.03 -9.11 3.82
N GLY A 50 9.64 -8.28 4.78
CA GLY A 50 8.83 -7.09 4.51
C GLY A 50 7.32 -7.34 4.45
N VAL A 51 6.82 -8.35 5.14
CA VAL A 51 5.38 -8.66 5.17
C VAL A 51 4.58 -7.54 5.82
N THR A 52 3.48 -7.14 5.19
CA THR A 52 2.52 -6.19 5.77
C THR A 52 1.72 -6.86 6.89
N PRO A 53 1.57 -6.25 8.08
CA PRO A 53 0.76 -6.80 9.16
C PRO A 53 -0.68 -7.06 8.73
N ALA A 54 -1.22 -8.22 9.10
CA ALA A 54 -2.59 -8.62 8.74
C ALA A 54 -3.65 -7.63 9.24
N ARG A 55 -3.44 -7.04 10.42
CA ARG A 55 -4.33 -6.02 10.99
C ARG A 55 -4.34 -4.72 10.17
N CYS A 56 -3.20 -4.31 9.62
CA CYS A 56 -3.13 -3.19 8.68
C CYS A 56 -4.03 -3.45 7.46
N VAL A 57 -3.86 -4.62 6.83
CA VAL A 57 -4.69 -5.03 5.69
C VAL A 57 -6.18 -5.13 6.09
N GLY A 58 -6.48 -5.68 7.25
CA GLY A 58 -7.84 -5.79 7.78
C GLY A 58 -8.55 -4.45 7.92
N ASN A 59 -7.83 -3.42 8.40
CA ASN A 59 -8.34 -2.05 8.46
C ASN A 59 -8.66 -1.50 7.06
N LEU A 60 -7.75 -1.65 6.10
CA LEU A 60 -7.94 -1.19 4.72
C LEU A 60 -9.13 -1.89 4.06
N VAL A 61 -9.19 -3.21 4.15
CA VAL A 61 -10.26 -4.01 3.53
C VAL A 61 -11.63 -3.65 4.11
N ARG A 62 -11.74 -3.50 5.43
CA ARG A 62 -13.02 -3.14 6.08
C ARG A 62 -13.47 -1.71 5.78
N ARG A 63 -12.53 -0.76 5.69
CA ARG A 63 -12.84 0.65 5.40
C ARG A 63 -13.22 0.88 3.95
N TYR A 64 -12.53 0.22 3.01
CA TYR A 64 -12.55 0.61 1.60
C TYR A 64 -13.13 -0.44 0.66
N SER A 65 -13.73 -1.50 1.23
CA SER A 65 -14.48 -2.49 0.44
C SER A 65 -15.65 -3.07 1.23
N ARG A 66 -16.59 -3.71 0.51
CA ARG A 66 -17.73 -4.45 1.06
C ARG A 66 -17.55 -5.94 0.83
N PRO A 67 -18.18 -6.83 1.63
CA PRO A 67 -18.25 -8.25 1.30
C PRO A 67 -18.67 -8.49 -0.14
N GLY A 68 -18.02 -9.45 -0.80
CA GLY A 68 -18.24 -9.76 -2.23
C GLY A 68 -17.49 -8.86 -3.23
N GLN A 69 -17.04 -7.67 -2.85
CA GLN A 69 -16.24 -6.81 -3.74
C GLN A 69 -14.82 -7.35 -3.94
N LEU A 70 -14.19 -6.90 -5.02
CA LEU A 70 -12.85 -7.33 -5.41
C LEU A 70 -11.77 -6.44 -4.79
N VAL A 71 -10.80 -7.07 -4.17
CA VAL A 71 -9.53 -6.48 -3.68
C VAL A 71 -8.39 -7.00 -4.55
N ILE A 72 -7.50 -6.12 -4.99
CA ILE A 72 -6.33 -6.45 -5.81
C ILE A 72 -5.04 -6.24 -5.03
N ASP A 73 -4.11 -7.16 -5.23
CA ASP A 73 -2.74 -7.12 -4.71
C ASP A 73 -1.77 -7.43 -5.85
N PRO A 74 -1.15 -6.42 -6.48
CA PRO A 74 -0.32 -6.62 -7.66
C PRO A 74 1.14 -6.94 -7.36
N MET A 75 1.55 -6.93 -6.09
CA MET A 75 2.92 -7.23 -5.64
C MET A 75 2.87 -8.10 -4.38
N SER A 76 2.25 -9.28 -4.51
CA SER A 76 1.74 -10.06 -3.38
C SER A 76 2.78 -10.64 -2.44
N GLY A 77 3.99 -10.88 -2.90
CA GLY A 77 5.05 -11.47 -2.07
C GLY A 77 4.58 -12.70 -1.29
N SER A 78 4.30 -12.51 0.01
CA SER A 78 3.80 -13.57 0.91
C SER A 78 2.31 -13.89 0.75
N GLY A 79 1.51 -13.03 0.10
CA GLY A 79 0.07 -13.22 -0.12
C GLY A 79 -0.84 -12.74 1.03
N THR A 80 -0.33 -11.98 1.97
CA THR A 80 -1.09 -11.50 3.15
C THR A 80 -2.37 -10.76 2.77
N ILE A 81 -2.31 -9.87 1.79
CA ILE A 81 -3.45 -9.03 1.39
C ILE A 81 -4.59 -9.89 0.87
N GLY A 82 -4.28 -10.85 -0.02
CA GLY A 82 -5.26 -11.79 -0.55
C GLY A 82 -5.90 -12.67 0.52
N ASP A 83 -5.10 -13.17 1.47
CA ASP A 83 -5.59 -14.03 2.56
C ASP A 83 -6.55 -13.28 3.47
N VAL A 84 -6.17 -12.08 3.92
CA VAL A 84 -7.02 -11.24 4.78
C VAL A 84 -8.30 -10.82 4.06
N ALA A 85 -8.21 -10.43 2.79
CA ALA A 85 -9.39 -10.04 2.01
C ALA A 85 -10.40 -11.19 1.92
N ARG A 86 -9.95 -12.42 1.60
CA ARG A 86 -10.81 -13.62 1.54
C ARG A 86 -11.41 -13.95 2.90
N ALA A 87 -10.62 -13.90 3.98
CA ALA A 87 -11.09 -14.15 5.34
C ALA A 87 -12.18 -13.16 5.78
N LEU A 88 -12.16 -11.94 5.24
CA LEU A 88 -13.17 -10.92 5.49
C LEU A 88 -14.34 -10.98 4.48
N GLY A 89 -14.47 -12.03 3.68
CA GLY A 89 -15.57 -12.22 2.71
C GLY A 89 -15.46 -11.39 1.43
N ARG A 90 -14.26 -10.88 1.10
CA ARG A 90 -14.01 -10.21 -0.18
C ARG A 90 -13.48 -11.20 -1.19
N ARG A 91 -13.71 -10.93 -2.48
CA ARG A 91 -12.96 -11.59 -3.55
C ARG A 91 -11.55 -10.98 -3.58
N ALA A 92 -10.54 -11.79 -3.89
CA ALA A 92 -9.17 -11.29 -3.99
C ALA A 92 -8.47 -11.88 -5.21
N ILE A 93 -7.79 -11.04 -5.97
CA ILE A 93 -6.85 -11.41 -7.02
C ILE A 93 -5.48 -10.87 -6.62
N SER A 94 -4.50 -11.76 -6.60
CA SER A 94 -3.15 -11.45 -6.16
C SER A 94 -2.16 -11.86 -7.24
N PHE A 95 -1.29 -10.93 -7.63
CA PHE A 95 -0.25 -11.12 -8.64
C PHE A 95 1.14 -11.02 -8.03
N ASP A 96 2.09 -11.67 -8.64
CA ASP A 96 3.50 -11.46 -8.38
C ASP A 96 4.31 -11.77 -9.65
N LEU A 97 5.42 -11.08 -9.83
CA LEU A 97 6.34 -11.35 -10.95
C LEU A 97 6.95 -12.75 -10.83
N VAL A 98 7.21 -13.19 -9.58
CA VAL A 98 7.75 -14.50 -9.22
C VAL A 98 6.90 -15.13 -8.13
N PRO A 99 5.71 -15.69 -8.48
CA PRO A 99 4.80 -16.27 -7.49
C PRO A 99 5.45 -17.38 -6.67
N ARG A 100 5.33 -17.29 -5.35
CA ARG A 100 5.83 -18.31 -4.41
C ARG A 100 4.74 -19.25 -3.92
N ARG A 101 3.49 -18.96 -4.22
CA ARG A 101 2.31 -19.74 -3.84
C ARG A 101 1.47 -20.02 -5.09
N ARG A 102 0.80 -21.19 -5.11
CA ARG A 102 0.02 -21.65 -6.29
C ARG A 102 -1.17 -20.76 -6.63
N GLU A 103 -1.75 -20.12 -5.64
CA GLU A 103 -2.90 -19.21 -5.79
C GLU A 103 -2.53 -17.81 -6.29
N LEU A 104 -1.24 -17.48 -6.36
CA LEU A 104 -0.77 -16.22 -6.92
C LEU A 104 -0.62 -16.35 -8.44
N ILE A 105 -1.10 -15.36 -9.16
CA ILE A 105 -1.01 -15.31 -10.61
C ILE A 105 0.33 -14.65 -10.99
N ARG A 106 1.05 -15.26 -11.94
CA ARG A 106 2.25 -14.61 -12.48
C ARG A 106 1.86 -13.45 -13.38
N ALA A 107 2.16 -12.23 -12.97
CA ALA A 107 1.98 -11.03 -13.77
C ALA A 107 2.97 -9.94 -13.38
N ASP A 108 3.21 -9.02 -14.30
CA ASP A 108 3.95 -7.79 -14.04
C ASP A 108 2.99 -6.76 -13.45
N ALA A 109 3.40 -6.10 -12.38
CA ALA A 109 2.58 -5.07 -11.72
C ALA A 109 2.29 -3.84 -12.62
N ARG A 110 2.94 -3.74 -13.77
CA ARG A 110 2.71 -2.70 -14.78
C ARG A 110 1.70 -3.10 -15.87
N ALA A 111 1.18 -4.36 -15.81
CA ALA A 111 0.22 -4.88 -16.79
C ALA A 111 -0.61 -5.98 -16.15
N TRP A 112 -1.79 -5.65 -15.61
CA TRP A 112 -2.63 -6.61 -14.89
C TRP A 112 -3.59 -7.30 -15.85
N PRO A 113 -3.59 -8.65 -15.91
CA PRO A 113 -4.40 -9.41 -16.84
C PRO A 113 -5.88 -9.51 -16.37
N ILE A 114 -6.49 -8.36 -16.09
CA ILE A 114 -7.86 -8.24 -15.59
C ILE A 114 -8.59 -7.05 -16.24
N PRO A 115 -9.93 -7.09 -16.34
CA PRO A 115 -10.73 -6.04 -16.96
C PRO A 115 -10.66 -4.70 -16.21
N ASN A 116 -11.09 -3.63 -16.89
CA ASN A 116 -11.19 -2.28 -16.34
C ASN A 116 -12.36 -2.18 -15.34
N GLY A 117 -12.23 -1.31 -14.35
CA GLY A 117 -13.34 -0.84 -13.52
C GLY A 117 -14.02 -1.89 -12.65
N ILE A 118 -13.32 -2.94 -12.22
CA ILE A 118 -13.91 -4.08 -11.49
C ILE A 118 -13.56 -4.15 -10.01
N ALA A 119 -12.54 -3.42 -9.56
CA ALA A 119 -12.03 -3.52 -8.18
C ALA A 119 -12.47 -2.34 -7.32
N ALA A 120 -12.77 -2.62 -6.05
CA ALA A 120 -13.07 -1.62 -5.03
C ALA A 120 -11.81 -1.04 -4.40
N LEU A 121 -10.80 -1.89 -4.20
CA LEU A 121 -9.58 -1.58 -3.47
C LEU A 121 -8.40 -2.26 -4.15
N ALA A 122 -7.34 -1.50 -4.38
CA ALA A 122 -6.01 -2.02 -4.67
C ALA A 122 -5.08 -1.70 -3.48
N VAL A 123 -4.38 -2.70 -2.97
CA VAL A 123 -3.38 -2.52 -1.90
C VAL A 123 -2.03 -2.90 -2.44
N ILE A 124 -1.07 -1.98 -2.35
CA ILE A 124 0.28 -2.14 -2.90
C ILE A 124 1.30 -1.92 -1.79
N ASP A 125 2.07 -2.95 -1.43
CA ASP A 125 3.29 -2.81 -0.63
C ASP A 125 4.48 -3.01 -1.59
N SER A 126 4.88 -1.93 -2.24
CA SER A 126 5.90 -1.97 -3.29
C SER A 126 7.31 -2.12 -2.71
N PRO A 127 8.30 -2.59 -3.50
CA PRO A 127 9.69 -2.33 -3.17
C PRO A 127 9.94 -0.85 -2.96
N TYR A 128 10.77 -0.50 -1.96
CA TYR A 128 11.06 0.91 -1.65
C TYR A 128 12.33 1.41 -2.36
N SER A 129 13.19 0.48 -2.75
CA SER A 129 14.47 0.69 -3.43
C SER A 129 15.08 -0.66 -3.80
N ASP A 130 16.35 -0.69 -4.17
CA ASP A 130 17.16 -1.86 -4.48
C ASP A 130 17.85 -2.50 -3.24
N ASN A 131 17.33 -2.26 -2.03
CA ASN A 131 17.93 -2.71 -0.77
C ASN A 131 17.52 -4.13 -0.33
N ILE A 132 16.51 -4.73 -0.97
CA ILE A 132 16.07 -6.11 -0.76
C ILE A 132 16.07 -6.84 -2.11
N ALA A 133 16.75 -7.98 -2.17
CA ALA A 133 16.73 -8.85 -3.34
C ALA A 133 15.44 -9.69 -3.35
N TYR A 134 14.43 -9.29 -4.11
CA TYR A 134 13.17 -10.03 -4.27
C TYR A 134 13.26 -11.17 -5.29
N GLY A 135 14.26 -11.15 -6.18
CA GLY A 135 14.48 -12.16 -7.21
C GLY A 135 15.46 -11.70 -8.30
N ASN A 136 15.71 -12.57 -9.26
CA ASN A 136 16.66 -12.32 -10.35
C ASN A 136 15.99 -11.86 -11.66
N ASP A 137 14.66 -11.77 -11.73
CA ASP A 137 13.97 -11.29 -12.92
C ASP A 137 14.37 -9.84 -13.21
N PRO A 138 14.86 -9.50 -14.41
CA PRO A 138 15.30 -8.14 -14.75
C PRO A 138 14.15 -7.12 -14.72
N ARG A 139 12.89 -7.57 -14.80
CA ARG A 139 11.70 -6.71 -14.70
C ARG A 139 11.34 -6.33 -13.26
N CYS A 140 11.99 -6.95 -12.26
CA CYS A 140 11.70 -6.71 -10.85
C CYS A 140 11.98 -5.25 -10.47
N LEU A 141 10.95 -4.55 -10.02
CA LEU A 141 11.02 -3.13 -9.62
C LEU A 141 11.94 -2.91 -8.41
N GLY A 142 12.08 -3.89 -7.54
CA GLY A 142 13.03 -3.86 -6.42
C GLY A 142 14.52 -3.94 -6.82
N ARG A 143 14.83 -3.89 -8.10
CA ARG A 143 16.21 -3.75 -8.62
C ARG A 143 16.55 -2.31 -8.99
N ILE A 144 15.59 -1.40 -8.92
CA ILE A 144 15.77 0.02 -9.26
C ILE A 144 15.87 0.80 -7.97
N SER A 145 16.96 1.56 -7.83
CA SER A 145 17.14 2.44 -6.68
C SER A 145 16.11 3.57 -6.68
N CYS A 146 15.54 3.90 -5.53
CA CYS A 146 14.65 5.06 -5.39
C CYS A 146 15.37 6.42 -5.62
N ARG A 147 16.68 6.42 -5.81
CA ARG A 147 17.46 7.59 -6.24
C ARG A 147 17.42 7.80 -7.75
N ASP A 148 17.15 6.73 -8.50
CA ASP A 148 17.02 6.76 -9.96
C ASP A 148 15.62 7.26 -10.33
N PRO A 149 15.48 8.30 -11.16
CA PRO A 149 14.18 8.78 -11.64
C PRO A 149 13.33 7.68 -12.30
N ARG A 150 13.95 6.68 -12.92
CA ARG A 150 13.26 5.53 -13.53
C ARG A 150 12.40 4.76 -12.51
N PHE A 151 12.78 4.76 -11.22
CA PHE A 151 11.95 4.13 -10.19
C PHE A 151 10.53 4.72 -10.18
N TYR A 152 10.42 6.04 -10.22
CA TYR A 152 9.13 6.73 -10.16
C TYR A 152 8.36 6.61 -11.48
N GLU A 153 9.05 6.54 -12.62
CA GLU A 153 8.41 6.25 -13.91
C GLU A 153 7.76 4.86 -13.91
N GLU A 154 8.45 3.86 -13.38
CA GLU A 154 7.89 2.52 -13.26
C GLU A 154 6.73 2.44 -12.24
N MET A 155 6.81 3.19 -11.13
CA MET A 155 5.69 3.29 -10.17
C MET A 155 4.48 4.01 -10.79
N ARG A 156 4.69 5.02 -11.64
CA ARG A 156 3.62 5.65 -12.43
C ARG A 156 2.89 4.66 -13.31
N ARG A 157 3.61 3.75 -13.98
CA ARG A 157 3.00 2.68 -14.80
C ARG A 157 2.11 1.76 -13.96
N VAL A 158 2.56 1.39 -12.75
CA VAL A 158 1.75 0.61 -11.82
C VAL A 158 0.52 1.40 -11.37
N ALA A 159 0.64 2.70 -11.10
CA ALA A 159 -0.49 3.55 -10.72
C ALA A 159 -1.52 3.67 -11.84
N ILE A 160 -1.10 3.78 -13.10
CA ILE A 160 -2.00 3.79 -14.27
C ILE A 160 -2.79 2.48 -14.36
N GLU A 161 -2.16 1.33 -14.12
CA GLU A 161 -2.86 0.05 -14.09
C GLU A 161 -3.86 -0.03 -12.92
N ALA A 162 -3.47 0.45 -11.74
CA ALA A 162 -4.39 0.54 -10.60
C ALA A 162 -5.60 1.43 -10.93
N GLN A 163 -5.37 2.58 -11.55
CA GLN A 163 -6.44 3.48 -11.98
C GLN A 163 -7.37 2.81 -13.01
N ARG A 164 -6.82 2.09 -13.97
CA ARG A 164 -7.60 1.36 -14.98
C ARG A 164 -8.54 0.34 -14.35
N VAL A 165 -8.04 -0.42 -13.39
CA VAL A 165 -8.74 -1.58 -12.80
C VAL A 165 -9.72 -1.18 -11.69
N LEU A 166 -9.43 -0.15 -10.94
CA LEU A 166 -10.37 0.38 -9.94
C LEU A 166 -11.62 0.96 -10.62
N PHE A 167 -12.80 0.74 -10.04
CA PHE A 167 -14.01 1.44 -10.49
C PHE A 167 -13.95 2.93 -10.07
N PRO A 168 -14.73 3.83 -10.66
CA PRO A 168 -14.81 5.23 -10.24
C PRO A 168 -15.12 5.34 -8.74
N GLY A 169 -14.32 6.09 -7.98
CA GLY A 169 -14.40 6.15 -6.51
C GLY A 169 -13.73 5.00 -5.77
N GLY A 170 -13.16 4.02 -6.48
CA GLY A 170 -12.35 2.94 -5.90
C GLY A 170 -11.06 3.46 -5.27
N ILE A 171 -10.53 2.72 -4.32
CA ILE A 171 -9.42 3.17 -3.46
C ILE A 171 -8.11 2.47 -3.81
N LEU A 172 -7.05 3.26 -3.89
CA LEU A 172 -5.67 2.82 -3.90
C LEU A 172 -5.06 3.06 -2.52
N ALA A 173 -4.53 2.00 -1.90
CA ALA A 173 -3.73 2.07 -0.69
C ALA A 173 -2.29 1.66 -1.05
N TRP A 174 -1.33 2.58 -0.87
CA TRP A 174 0.07 2.32 -1.25
C TRP A 174 1.02 2.51 -0.09
N ILE A 175 1.80 1.47 0.20
CA ILE A 175 2.80 1.44 1.27
C ILE A 175 4.19 1.67 0.67
N ILE A 176 4.94 2.60 1.23
CA ILE A 176 6.33 2.91 0.88
C ILE A 176 7.09 3.46 2.08
N ALA A 177 8.42 3.36 2.07
CA ALA A 177 9.27 4.01 3.06
C ALA A 177 10.37 4.84 2.40
N ASP A 178 10.80 5.88 3.08
CA ASP A 178 11.98 6.64 2.70
C ASP A 178 13.26 5.84 2.89
N GLU A 179 14.27 6.16 2.11
CA GLU A 179 15.61 5.58 2.23
C GLU A 179 16.59 6.55 2.92
N TYR A 180 17.44 5.99 3.79
CA TYR A 180 18.69 6.63 4.22
C TYR A 180 19.84 5.65 3.99
N ARG A 181 20.69 5.92 3.02
CA ARG A 181 21.77 4.99 2.60
C ARG A 181 23.04 5.76 2.22
N GLY A 182 24.16 5.36 2.78
CA GLY A 182 25.45 6.01 2.47
C GLY A 182 25.50 7.50 2.86
N GLY A 183 24.85 7.90 3.95
CA GLY A 183 24.80 9.29 4.39
C GLY A 183 23.82 10.19 3.64
N VAL A 184 23.03 9.64 2.70
CA VAL A 184 22.09 10.40 1.87
C VAL A 184 20.65 9.99 2.19
N TYR A 185 19.82 10.98 2.54
CA TYR A 185 18.38 10.83 2.66
C TYR A 185 17.69 10.95 1.29
N THR A 186 16.79 10.01 1.00
CA THR A 186 15.95 10.03 -0.19
C THR A 186 14.49 10.02 0.23
N PRO A 187 13.72 11.10 -0.02
CA PRO A 187 12.31 11.22 0.35
C PRO A 187 11.43 10.44 -0.65
N ALA A 188 11.54 9.12 -0.66
CA ALA A 188 10.87 8.28 -1.65
C ALA A 188 9.35 8.34 -1.53
N GLY A 189 8.82 8.45 -0.31
CA GLY A 189 7.40 8.58 -0.06
C GLY A 189 6.82 9.86 -0.67
N PHE A 190 7.45 11.00 -0.44
CA PHE A 190 6.98 12.30 -0.98
C PHE A 190 7.00 12.31 -2.51
N ARG A 191 8.10 11.83 -3.12
CA ARG A 191 8.21 11.73 -4.58
C ARG A 191 7.17 10.79 -5.19
N LEU A 192 6.86 9.69 -4.50
CA LEU A 192 5.80 8.78 -4.93
C LEU A 192 4.43 9.44 -4.80
N MET A 193 4.16 10.18 -3.72
CA MET A 193 2.89 10.90 -3.55
C MET A 193 2.65 11.88 -4.71
N ASP A 194 3.68 12.62 -5.14
CA ASP A 194 3.59 13.51 -6.29
C ASP A 194 3.16 12.73 -7.56
N VAL A 195 3.79 11.59 -7.83
CA VAL A 195 3.43 10.71 -8.96
C VAL A 195 2.00 10.18 -8.87
N LEU A 196 1.57 9.73 -7.69
CA LEU A 196 0.22 9.19 -7.49
C LEU A 196 -0.85 10.29 -7.63
N SER A 197 -0.55 11.51 -7.21
CA SER A 197 -1.47 12.66 -7.28
C SER A 197 -1.73 13.14 -8.70
N GLU A 198 -0.96 12.70 -9.70
CA GLU A 198 -1.22 12.98 -11.12
C GLU A 198 -2.52 12.29 -11.61
N THR A 199 -2.90 11.17 -10.99
CA THR A 199 -4.00 10.31 -11.48
C THR A 199 -5.04 9.97 -10.42
N PHE A 200 -4.72 10.18 -9.14
CA PHE A 200 -5.59 9.89 -8.00
C PHE A 200 -5.78 11.13 -7.13
N GLU A 201 -6.92 11.19 -6.45
CA GLU A 201 -7.19 12.18 -5.41
C GLU A 201 -6.64 11.70 -4.06
N PRO A 202 -5.67 12.37 -3.43
CA PRO A 202 -5.24 12.03 -2.07
C PRO A 202 -6.40 12.17 -1.08
N ILE A 203 -6.59 11.16 -0.22
CA ILE A 203 -7.59 11.18 0.86
C ILE A 203 -6.89 11.37 2.21
N ASP A 204 -5.84 10.56 2.46
CA ASP A 204 -5.16 10.58 3.75
C ASP A 204 -3.74 9.99 3.63
N THR A 205 -2.91 10.29 4.63
CA THR A 205 -1.59 9.70 4.83
C THR A 205 -1.49 9.12 6.22
N ILE A 206 -1.20 7.83 6.31
CA ILE A 206 -1.05 7.09 7.55
C ILE A 206 0.43 6.79 7.77
N VAL A 207 0.90 7.02 8.98
CA VAL A 207 2.21 6.57 9.47
C VAL A 207 2.04 5.15 10.00
N LEU A 208 2.69 4.18 9.38
CA LEU A 208 2.72 2.79 9.80
C LEU A 208 4.03 2.52 10.54
N VAL A 209 3.97 2.35 11.85
CA VAL A 209 5.14 2.10 12.71
C VAL A 209 5.83 0.80 12.30
N ARG A 210 7.15 0.83 12.21
CA ARG A 210 7.95 -0.34 11.83
C ARG A 210 8.38 -1.13 13.05
N HIS A 211 8.15 -2.43 12.98
CA HIS A 211 8.64 -3.39 13.95
C HIS A 211 9.57 -4.41 13.29
N HIS A 212 10.38 -5.09 14.10
CA HIS A 212 11.27 -6.18 13.66
C HIS A 212 12.25 -5.82 12.54
N ASP A 213 12.62 -4.53 12.43
CA ASP A 213 13.63 -4.09 11.49
C ASP A 213 15.01 -4.50 11.96
N ARG A 214 15.84 -5.03 11.05
CA ARG A 214 17.24 -5.36 11.32
C ARG A 214 18.04 -4.14 11.79
N SER A 215 17.64 -2.95 11.39
CA SER A 215 18.24 -1.69 11.83
C SER A 215 17.81 -1.25 13.24
N ALA A 216 16.71 -1.80 13.79
CA ALA A 216 16.27 -1.53 15.15
C ALA A 216 17.03 -2.41 16.16
N SER A 217 18.35 -2.22 16.26
CA SER A 217 19.19 -2.93 17.21
C SER A 217 20.03 -1.93 18.03
N PRO A 218 20.46 -2.27 19.25
CA PRO A 218 21.29 -1.39 20.09
C PRO A 218 22.54 -0.89 19.36
N MET A 219 23.15 -1.71 18.51
CA MET A 219 24.30 -1.35 17.69
C MET A 219 23.94 -0.22 16.71
N TRP A 220 22.81 -0.33 16.00
CA TRP A 220 22.37 0.68 15.05
C TRP A 220 21.92 1.96 15.74
N GLU A 221 21.26 1.86 16.90
CA GLU A 221 20.92 3.02 17.71
C GLU A 221 22.18 3.77 18.18
N HIS A 222 23.20 3.06 18.67
CA HIS A 222 24.47 3.66 19.02
C HIS A 222 25.12 4.38 17.84
N ARG A 223 25.15 3.75 16.66
CA ARG A 223 25.68 4.34 15.43
C ARG A 223 24.90 5.59 15.02
N ALA A 224 23.57 5.54 15.09
CA ALA A 224 22.70 6.65 14.75
C ALA A 224 23.01 7.89 15.62
N ARG A 225 23.16 7.71 16.94
CA ARG A 225 23.54 8.78 17.87
C ARG A 225 24.98 9.27 17.63
N ARG A 226 25.92 8.34 17.42
CA ARG A 226 27.35 8.68 17.21
C ARG A 226 27.59 9.44 15.91
N PHE A 227 26.88 9.08 14.82
CA PHE A 227 27.09 9.63 13.47
C PHE A 227 25.95 10.57 13.05
N ASN A 228 25.10 10.99 13.98
CA ASN A 228 24.04 11.98 13.81
C ASN A 228 23.13 11.69 12.60
N PHE A 229 22.48 10.51 12.58
CA PHE A 229 21.45 10.18 11.62
C PHE A 229 20.26 9.49 12.32
N TYR A 230 19.11 9.40 11.63
CA TYR A 230 17.91 8.78 12.17
C TYR A 230 17.64 7.42 11.52
N LEU A 231 17.31 6.44 12.33
CA LEU A 231 16.76 5.16 11.86
C LEU A 231 15.36 5.37 11.31
N ARG A 232 15.00 4.61 10.28
CA ARG A 232 13.66 4.70 9.67
C ARG A 232 12.64 3.95 10.54
N GLY A 233 11.85 4.68 11.33
CA GLY A 233 10.91 4.15 12.31
C GLY A 233 9.51 3.89 11.76
N PHE A 234 9.20 4.28 10.53
CA PHE A 234 7.86 4.13 9.94
C PHE A 234 7.90 3.96 8.43
N LYS A 235 6.76 3.55 7.88
CA LYS A 235 6.41 3.58 6.47
C LYS A 235 5.26 4.58 6.28
N PHE A 236 5.15 5.15 5.09
CA PHE A 236 3.94 5.82 4.67
C PHE A 236 2.95 4.78 4.14
N LEU A 237 1.68 4.98 4.45
CA LEU A 237 0.55 4.34 3.80
C LEU A 237 -0.33 5.45 3.23
N PHE A 238 -0.27 5.63 1.94
CA PHE A 238 -1.06 6.61 1.21
C PHE A 238 -2.42 6.04 0.87
N ILE A 239 -3.47 6.79 1.13
CA ILE A 239 -4.84 6.46 0.76
C ILE A 239 -5.29 7.46 -0.29
N LEU A 240 -5.61 6.94 -1.48
CA LEU A 240 -6.00 7.76 -2.62
C LEU A 240 -7.28 7.19 -3.25
N ARG A 241 -8.05 8.05 -3.90
CA ARG A 241 -9.27 7.68 -4.58
C ARG A 241 -9.14 7.90 -6.08
N LYS A 242 -9.61 6.92 -6.86
CA LYS A 242 -9.82 7.15 -8.29
C LYS A 242 -10.92 8.19 -8.47
N PRO A 243 -10.67 9.28 -9.22
CA PRO A 243 -11.70 10.29 -9.50
C PRO A 243 -12.98 9.64 -10.01
N VAL A 244 -14.11 10.14 -9.51
CA VAL A 244 -15.41 9.87 -10.12
C VAL A 244 -15.50 10.84 -11.28
N GLY A 245 -15.32 10.36 -12.53
CA GLY A 245 -15.47 11.23 -13.71
C GLY A 245 -16.76 12.03 -13.58
N GLU A 246 -16.74 13.29 -14.04
CA GLU A 246 -17.95 14.07 -14.16
C GLU A 246 -18.95 13.22 -14.95
N LEU A 247 -20.10 12.92 -14.34
CA LEU A 247 -21.23 12.37 -15.06
C LEU A 247 -21.56 13.44 -16.10
N GLY A 248 -21.17 13.17 -17.36
CA GLY A 248 -21.45 14.08 -18.47
C GLY A 248 -22.92 14.50 -18.40
N GLY A 249 -23.10 15.79 -18.22
CA GLY A 249 -24.41 16.43 -18.27
C GLY A 249 -24.96 16.45 -19.70
#